data_1b40b6c6cea7488f371d6133e574ed58
#
_entry.id   1b40b6c6cea7488f371d6133e574ed58
#
_cell.length_a   1.000
_cell.length_b   1.000
_cell.length_c   1.000
_cell.angle_alpha   90.00
_cell.angle_beta   90.00
_cell.angle_gamma   90.00
#
_symmetry.space_group_name_H-M   'P 1'
#
loop_
_entity.id
_entity.type
_entity.pdbx_description
1 polymer ?
#
loop_
_entity_poly.entity_id
_entity_poly.type
_entity_poly.pdbx_seq_one_letter_code
_entity_poly.pdbx_strand_id
1 'polypeptide(L)'
;MFYIGIDIAKKNHEASIIDSSGKSLSKSISFPNSTKGIEKFNNFISEFGVTTNNCIIGMEATGHYWISLFSYIVDLGFTCYVINPIQSDAFRKMYVRQTKNDSVDSFIIAQIMRFGEFSISNFSDENTFALRNLTRYRFALVDECSDWKRKLVAILDQVFPEYSSLFSNIYGVASKELLSKYPLPEDMLSIPAEELGNLLYECSKGRLGINKAEEIQSRARESFGIKFAKRSFSFQIKQIISQISFLEEQLKEIEIEISCLLEDICPVITTITGIGSVLGASIVSEIGNISRFERANQLVAYAGLDTRIKQSGDFSATNTKLSKRGSPYLRRSIWLAATVAAFKDPALSIYYQGLRARGKAHGTAIGAVARKLTNIIFAVLRDQKPYTPNI
;
A
#
# COMPACT_ATOMS: atom_id res chain seq x y z
N MET A 1 35.94 4.26 -15.83
CA MET A 1 34.57 4.06 -15.31
C MET A 1 33.94 5.43 -15.11
N PHE A 2 32.76 5.63 -15.65
CA PHE A 2 31.95 6.84 -15.50
C PHE A 2 30.81 6.58 -14.54
N TYR A 3 30.38 7.63 -13.83
CA TYR A 3 29.23 7.58 -12.96
C TYR A 3 28.31 8.76 -13.32
N ILE A 4 27.08 8.44 -13.64
CA ILE A 4 26.07 9.42 -14.01
C ILE A 4 25.00 9.44 -12.93
N GLY A 5 24.73 10.62 -12.41
CA GLY A 5 23.61 10.84 -11.50
C GLY A 5 22.54 11.64 -12.22
N ILE A 6 21.28 11.20 -12.07
CA ILE A 6 20.12 11.87 -12.66
C ILE A 6 19.18 12.27 -11.54
N ASP A 7 18.98 13.57 -11.39
CA ASP A 7 17.89 14.11 -10.57
C ASP A 7 16.60 14.12 -11.38
N ILE A 8 15.56 13.52 -10.80
CA ILE A 8 14.30 13.24 -11.50
C ILE A 8 13.23 14.27 -11.12
N ALA A 9 12.68 14.93 -12.15
CA ALA A 9 11.52 15.80 -11.97
C ALA A 9 10.45 15.56 -13.05
N LYS A 10 9.27 16.10 -12.85
CA LYS A 10 8.11 15.89 -13.73
C LYS A 10 8.32 16.33 -15.16
N LYS A 11 8.96 17.51 -15.34
CA LYS A 11 9.10 18.14 -16.66
C LYS A 11 10.50 17.99 -17.23
N ASN A 12 11.53 18.23 -16.45
CA ASN A 12 12.91 18.20 -16.85
C ASN A 12 13.70 17.39 -15.84
N HIS A 13 14.58 16.54 -16.32
CA HIS A 13 15.58 15.85 -15.52
C HIS A 13 16.91 16.60 -15.62
N GLU A 14 17.75 16.45 -14.62
CA GLU A 14 19.10 17.01 -14.60
C GLU A 14 20.13 15.88 -14.47
N ALA A 15 21.13 15.83 -15.35
CA ALA A 15 22.16 14.80 -15.33
C ALA A 15 23.55 15.40 -15.13
N SER A 16 24.34 14.77 -14.26
CA SER A 16 25.76 15.07 -14.04
C SER A 16 26.59 13.82 -14.34
N ILE A 17 27.77 13.99 -14.93
CA ILE A 17 28.73 12.94 -15.19
C ILE A 17 30.05 13.20 -14.45
N ILE A 18 30.57 12.17 -13.79
CA ILE A 18 31.87 12.22 -13.10
C ILE A 18 32.74 11.04 -13.50
N ASP A 19 34.04 11.20 -13.37
CA ASP A 19 35.03 10.14 -13.56
C ASP A 19 35.25 9.29 -12.30
N SER A 20 36.15 8.32 -12.37
CA SER A 20 36.53 7.45 -11.24
C SER A 20 37.18 8.19 -10.08
N SER A 21 37.75 9.37 -10.30
CA SER A 21 38.31 10.22 -9.25
C SER A 21 37.22 11.05 -8.51
N GLY A 22 36.00 11.09 -9.07
CA GLY A 22 34.89 11.89 -8.57
C GLY A 22 34.87 13.32 -9.12
N LYS A 23 35.71 13.63 -10.11
CA LYS A 23 35.75 14.94 -10.77
C LYS A 23 34.66 15.03 -11.82
N SER A 24 33.93 16.14 -11.84
CA SER A 24 32.93 16.45 -12.88
C SER A 24 33.62 16.67 -14.23
N LEU A 25 33.13 15.99 -15.25
CA LEU A 25 33.67 16.08 -16.62
C LEU A 25 33.09 17.26 -17.41
N SER A 26 31.90 17.71 -17.01
CA SER A 26 31.23 18.88 -17.60
C SER A 26 30.29 19.54 -16.59
N LYS A 27 29.65 20.64 -17.02
CA LYS A 27 28.44 21.12 -16.33
C LYS A 27 27.32 20.09 -16.48
N SER A 28 26.41 20.04 -15.54
CA SER A 28 25.19 19.25 -15.65
C SER A 28 24.35 19.69 -16.84
N ILE A 29 23.56 18.77 -17.38
CA ILE A 29 22.60 19.07 -18.43
C ILE A 29 21.18 18.89 -17.94
N SER A 30 20.32 19.83 -18.32
CA SER A 30 18.87 19.68 -18.17
C SER A 30 18.29 19.14 -19.47
N PHE A 31 17.43 18.13 -19.34
CA PHE A 31 16.73 17.55 -20.50
C PHE A 31 15.26 17.25 -20.16
N PRO A 32 14.35 17.54 -21.10
CA PRO A 32 12.92 17.37 -20.87
C PRO A 32 12.56 15.87 -20.79
N ASN A 33 11.51 15.56 -20.03
CA ASN A 33 10.93 14.20 -19.97
C ASN A 33 10.14 13.91 -21.26
N SER A 34 10.85 13.66 -22.35
CA SER A 34 10.32 13.45 -23.70
C SER A 34 11.36 12.77 -24.59
N THR A 35 10.95 12.25 -25.77
CA THR A 35 11.85 11.65 -26.75
C THR A 35 13.02 12.56 -27.12
N LYS A 36 12.75 13.86 -27.37
CA LYS A 36 13.80 14.84 -27.63
C LYS A 36 14.76 15.01 -26.46
N GLY A 37 14.27 14.91 -25.23
CA GLY A 37 15.12 14.95 -24.04
C GLY A 37 16.01 13.73 -23.92
N ILE A 38 15.49 12.57 -24.24
CA ILE A 38 16.26 11.31 -24.29
C ILE A 38 17.37 11.40 -25.37
N GLU A 39 17.07 11.90 -26.54
CA GLU A 39 18.09 12.14 -27.61
C GLU A 39 19.17 13.09 -27.11
N LYS A 40 18.81 14.18 -26.43
CA LYS A 40 19.77 15.11 -25.83
C LYS A 40 20.64 14.43 -24.77
N PHE A 41 20.07 13.59 -23.92
CA PHE A 41 20.81 12.82 -22.93
C PHE A 41 21.78 11.82 -23.57
N ASN A 42 21.34 11.09 -24.59
CA ASN A 42 22.17 10.13 -25.32
C ASN A 42 23.37 10.83 -26.02
N ASN A 43 23.13 11.96 -26.67
CA ASN A 43 24.19 12.75 -27.27
C ASN A 43 25.21 13.21 -26.23
N PHE A 44 24.73 13.72 -25.10
CA PHE A 44 25.58 14.15 -24.00
C PHE A 44 26.49 13.03 -23.47
N ILE A 45 25.99 11.85 -23.21
CA ILE A 45 26.81 10.75 -22.69
C ILE A 45 27.76 10.21 -23.75
N SER A 46 27.38 10.26 -25.05
CA SER A 46 28.19 9.84 -26.15
C SER A 46 29.42 10.74 -26.37
N GLU A 47 29.36 12.04 -26.10
CA GLU A 47 30.48 12.99 -26.17
C GLU A 47 31.67 12.58 -25.29
N PHE A 48 31.41 11.85 -24.19
CA PHE A 48 32.45 11.35 -23.26
C PHE A 48 32.85 9.90 -23.51
N GLY A 49 32.37 9.27 -24.59
CA GLY A 49 32.67 7.87 -24.90
C GLY A 49 32.08 6.89 -23.89
N VAL A 50 30.92 7.25 -23.28
CA VAL A 50 30.20 6.38 -22.35
C VAL A 50 29.59 5.21 -23.11
N THR A 51 29.80 4.01 -22.55
CA THR A 51 29.24 2.74 -23.06
C THR A 51 28.62 1.96 -21.92
N THR A 52 27.85 0.94 -22.27
CA THR A 52 27.23 0.06 -21.28
C THR A 52 28.21 -0.64 -20.34
N ASN A 53 29.44 -0.85 -20.79
CA ASN A 53 30.50 -1.56 -20.07
C ASN A 53 31.35 -0.63 -19.16
N ASN A 54 31.30 0.67 -19.37
CA ASN A 54 32.16 1.62 -18.63
C ASN A 54 31.39 2.66 -17.82
N CYS A 55 30.08 2.45 -17.61
CA CYS A 55 29.23 3.42 -16.91
C CYS A 55 28.30 2.75 -15.90
N ILE A 56 28.06 3.45 -14.79
CA ILE A 56 26.98 3.18 -13.84
C ILE A 56 26.11 4.44 -13.77
N ILE A 57 24.81 4.26 -13.94
CA ILE A 57 23.82 5.33 -13.87
C ILE A 57 23.03 5.19 -12.57
N GLY A 58 22.83 6.29 -11.87
CA GLY A 58 22.00 6.36 -10.68
C GLY A 58 20.90 7.40 -10.81
N MET A 59 19.74 7.13 -10.25
CA MET A 59 18.65 8.09 -10.12
C MET A 59 17.94 7.98 -8.78
N GLU A 60 17.29 9.07 -8.35
CA GLU A 60 16.52 9.08 -7.14
C GLU A 60 15.06 8.66 -7.38
N ALA A 61 14.48 7.83 -6.49
CA ALA A 61 13.09 7.39 -6.57
C ALA A 61 12.09 8.51 -6.20
N THR A 62 12.08 9.60 -6.95
CA THR A 62 11.15 10.72 -6.72
C THR A 62 9.81 10.45 -7.42
N GLY A 63 8.78 10.16 -6.62
CA GLY A 63 7.45 9.85 -7.13
C GLY A 63 7.44 8.65 -8.10
N HIS A 64 6.82 8.82 -9.26
CA HIS A 64 6.78 7.82 -10.35
C HIS A 64 7.53 8.25 -11.61
N TYR A 65 8.09 9.46 -11.63
CA TYR A 65 8.67 10.06 -12.84
C TYR A 65 9.96 9.38 -13.34
N TRP A 66 10.62 8.62 -12.46
CA TRP A 66 11.86 7.90 -12.79
C TRP A 66 11.60 6.62 -13.59
N ILE A 67 10.39 6.04 -13.56
CA ILE A 67 10.09 4.70 -14.08
C ILE A 67 10.35 4.62 -15.58
N SER A 68 9.82 5.56 -16.36
CA SER A 68 9.98 5.58 -17.83
C SER A 68 11.43 5.73 -18.25
N LEU A 69 12.18 6.63 -17.59
CA LEU A 69 13.59 6.84 -17.90
C LEU A 69 14.43 5.63 -17.47
N PHE A 70 14.13 5.01 -16.35
CA PHE A 70 14.80 3.80 -15.88
C PHE A 70 14.61 2.65 -16.88
N SER A 71 13.37 2.36 -17.28
CA SER A 71 13.07 1.32 -18.26
C SER A 71 13.87 1.55 -19.53
N TYR A 72 13.84 2.75 -20.07
CA TYR A 72 14.57 3.10 -21.28
C TYR A 72 16.10 2.88 -21.15
N ILE A 73 16.70 3.30 -20.04
CA ILE A 73 18.15 3.15 -19.79
C ILE A 73 18.53 1.67 -19.67
N VAL A 74 17.70 0.88 -18.99
CA VAL A 74 17.92 -0.58 -18.85
C VAL A 74 17.75 -1.30 -20.19
N ASP A 75 16.75 -0.92 -20.99
CA ASP A 75 16.51 -1.48 -22.33
C ASP A 75 17.68 -1.21 -23.28
N LEU A 76 18.41 -0.12 -23.09
CA LEU A 76 19.67 0.16 -23.78
C LEU A 76 20.87 -0.67 -23.27
N GLY A 77 20.70 -1.47 -22.22
CA GLY A 77 21.72 -2.33 -21.62
C GLY A 77 22.62 -1.63 -20.60
N PHE A 78 22.32 -0.41 -20.17
CA PHE A 78 23.10 0.25 -19.12
C PHE A 78 22.80 -0.30 -17.75
N THR A 79 23.83 -0.38 -16.91
CA THR A 79 23.66 -0.63 -15.47
C THR A 79 23.08 0.61 -14.81
N CYS A 80 21.83 0.51 -14.36
CA CYS A 80 21.11 1.61 -13.74
C CYS A 80 20.57 1.23 -12.34
N TYR A 81 20.78 2.12 -11.37
CA TYR A 81 20.31 1.94 -10.00
C TYR A 81 19.39 3.09 -9.58
N VAL A 82 18.34 2.71 -8.87
CA VAL A 82 17.42 3.67 -8.24
C VAL A 82 17.69 3.69 -6.74
N ILE A 83 18.00 4.86 -6.20
CA ILE A 83 18.30 5.04 -4.77
C ILE A 83 17.12 5.64 -4.01
N ASN A 84 17.07 5.33 -2.73
CA ASN A 84 16.04 5.90 -1.85
C ASN A 84 16.41 7.36 -1.51
N PRO A 85 15.47 8.33 -1.58
CA PRO A 85 15.68 9.72 -1.18
C PRO A 85 16.30 9.94 0.21
N ILE A 86 16.08 9.01 1.14
CA ILE A 86 16.71 9.07 2.47
C ILE A 86 18.23 8.94 2.37
N GLN A 87 18.75 8.21 1.38
CA GLN A 87 20.19 7.99 1.22
C GLN A 87 20.86 9.22 0.59
N SER A 88 20.23 9.82 -0.45
CA SER A 88 20.71 11.06 -1.05
C SER A 88 20.71 12.22 -0.04
N ASP A 89 19.67 12.33 0.78
CA ASP A 89 19.62 13.32 1.88
C ASP A 89 20.68 13.08 2.94
N ALA A 90 20.96 11.83 3.31
CA ALA A 90 22.02 11.49 4.27
C ALA A 90 23.40 11.83 3.71
N PHE A 91 23.65 11.50 2.43
CA PHE A 91 24.91 11.77 1.76
C PHE A 91 25.14 13.28 1.57
N ARG A 92 24.08 14.06 1.25
CA ARG A 92 24.15 15.53 1.14
C ARG A 92 24.65 16.18 2.45
N LYS A 93 24.26 15.65 3.60
CA LYS A 93 24.70 16.17 4.91
C LYS A 93 26.20 16.03 5.18
N MET A 94 26.91 15.22 4.41
CA MET A 94 28.38 15.14 4.47
C MET A 94 29.07 16.36 3.84
N TYR A 95 28.38 17.14 3.01
CA TYR A 95 28.91 18.33 2.41
C TYR A 95 28.66 19.55 3.28
N VAL A 96 29.69 20.37 3.49
CA VAL A 96 29.67 21.56 4.35
C VAL A 96 28.69 22.61 3.81
N ARG A 97 28.55 22.73 2.48
CA ARG A 97 27.58 23.64 1.83
C ARG A 97 26.37 22.84 1.39
N GLN A 98 25.27 23.02 2.09
CA GLN A 98 23.97 22.36 1.80
C GLN A 98 23.16 23.16 0.76
N THR A 99 23.76 23.50 -0.38
CA THR A 99 23.02 24.14 -1.47
C THR A 99 22.13 23.10 -2.14
N LYS A 100 20.84 23.34 -2.22
CA LYS A 100 19.88 22.48 -2.90
C LYS A 100 19.52 23.08 -4.25
N ASN A 101 19.97 22.45 -5.32
CA ASN A 101 19.53 22.68 -6.70
C ASN A 101 19.74 21.40 -7.51
N ASP A 102 19.03 21.25 -8.59
CA ASP A 102 18.98 20.04 -9.42
C ASP A 102 20.37 19.58 -9.91
N SER A 103 21.27 20.54 -10.21
CA SER A 103 22.65 20.28 -10.61
C SER A 103 23.49 19.68 -9.48
N VAL A 104 23.32 20.15 -8.24
CA VAL A 104 24.01 19.60 -7.06
C VAL A 104 23.41 18.23 -6.73
N ASP A 105 22.11 18.07 -6.87
CA ASP A 105 21.42 16.83 -6.54
C ASP A 105 21.82 15.70 -7.52
N SER A 106 21.88 15.97 -8.83
CA SER A 106 22.39 15.02 -9.81
C SER A 106 23.88 14.66 -9.58
N PHE A 107 24.71 15.63 -9.21
CA PHE A 107 26.11 15.37 -8.86
C PHE A 107 26.23 14.48 -7.60
N ILE A 108 25.44 14.73 -6.58
CA ILE A 108 25.41 13.91 -5.35
C ILE A 108 25.02 12.46 -5.67
N ILE A 109 24.03 12.26 -6.55
CA ILE A 109 23.62 10.92 -6.98
C ILE A 109 24.79 10.22 -7.71
N ALA A 110 25.53 10.92 -8.58
CA ALA A 110 26.71 10.36 -9.25
C ALA A 110 27.80 9.98 -8.23
N GLN A 111 28.04 10.80 -7.21
CA GLN A 111 29.00 10.48 -6.14
C GLN A 111 28.56 9.26 -5.31
N ILE A 112 27.28 9.09 -5.02
CA ILE A 112 26.76 7.89 -4.36
C ILE A 112 27.05 6.65 -5.20
N MET A 113 26.82 6.70 -6.51
CA MET A 113 27.15 5.60 -7.43
C MET A 113 28.65 5.24 -7.39
N ARG A 114 29.50 6.27 -7.38
CA ARG A 114 30.95 6.07 -7.30
C ARG A 114 31.39 5.48 -5.97
N PHE A 115 30.75 5.88 -4.87
CA PHE A 115 31.09 5.39 -3.51
C PHE A 115 30.75 3.90 -3.34
N GLY A 116 29.74 3.40 -4.07
CA GLY A 116 29.39 1.98 -4.13
C GLY A 116 28.59 1.45 -2.92
N GLU A 117 28.47 2.19 -1.83
CA GLU A 117 27.71 1.79 -0.64
C GLU A 117 26.30 2.40 -0.65
N PHE A 118 25.40 1.78 -1.38
CA PHE A 118 23.99 2.18 -1.41
C PHE A 118 23.07 0.97 -1.47
N SER A 119 21.88 1.13 -0.89
CA SER A 119 20.84 0.12 -1.02
C SER A 119 20.11 0.33 -2.33
N ILE A 120 20.21 -0.64 -3.21
CA ILE A 120 19.51 -0.65 -4.49
C ILE A 120 18.00 -0.75 -4.21
N SER A 121 17.22 0.19 -4.74
CA SER A 121 15.79 -0.02 -4.89
C SER A 121 15.63 -1.03 -6.02
N ASN A 122 15.48 -2.32 -5.68
CA ASN A 122 15.33 -3.34 -6.69
C ASN A 122 14.11 -3.06 -7.56
N PHE A 123 14.36 -2.83 -8.82
CA PHE A 123 13.38 -3.07 -9.84
C PHE A 123 13.22 -4.59 -9.86
N SER A 124 12.13 -5.05 -9.31
CA SER A 124 11.73 -6.45 -9.38
C SER A 124 11.47 -6.79 -10.85
N ASP A 125 11.53 -8.06 -11.18
CA ASP A 125 11.09 -8.54 -12.48
C ASP A 125 9.69 -7.98 -12.83
N GLU A 126 9.35 -8.01 -14.12
CA GLU A 126 8.11 -7.41 -14.63
C GLU A 126 6.86 -7.87 -13.88
N ASN A 127 6.77 -9.16 -13.58
CA ASN A 127 5.61 -9.74 -12.90
C ASN A 127 5.49 -9.22 -11.45
N THR A 128 6.60 -9.17 -10.72
CA THR A 128 6.61 -8.60 -9.35
C THR A 128 6.29 -7.10 -9.36
N PHE A 129 6.72 -6.36 -10.40
CA PHE A 129 6.38 -4.95 -10.56
C PHE A 129 4.89 -4.77 -10.87
N ALA A 130 4.34 -5.56 -11.81
CA ALA A 130 2.91 -5.57 -12.13
C ALA A 130 2.07 -5.86 -10.89
N LEU A 131 2.44 -6.91 -10.14
CA LEU A 131 1.77 -7.29 -8.91
C LEU A 131 1.80 -6.17 -7.84
N ARG A 132 2.93 -5.45 -7.72
CA ARG A 132 3.05 -4.30 -6.82
C ARG A 132 2.12 -3.16 -7.21
N ASN A 133 2.01 -2.85 -8.50
CA ASN A 133 1.11 -1.82 -8.99
C ASN A 133 -0.35 -2.17 -8.70
N LEU A 134 -0.78 -3.40 -9.01
CA LEU A 134 -2.14 -3.85 -8.77
C LEU A 134 -2.49 -3.88 -7.28
N THR A 135 -1.61 -4.39 -6.43
CA THR A 135 -1.86 -4.45 -4.98
C THR A 135 -1.95 -3.06 -4.35
N ARG A 136 -1.11 -2.10 -4.78
CA ARG A 136 -1.19 -0.71 -4.33
C ARG A 136 -2.45 -0.02 -4.84
N TYR A 137 -2.83 -0.25 -6.09
CA TYR A 137 -4.08 0.26 -6.65
C TYR A 137 -5.29 -0.30 -5.89
N ARG A 138 -5.28 -1.61 -5.59
CA ARG A 138 -6.31 -2.22 -4.76
C ARG A 138 -6.40 -1.55 -3.37
N PHE A 139 -5.27 -1.23 -2.72
CA PHE A 139 -5.31 -0.50 -1.44
C PHE A 139 -5.96 0.87 -1.58
N ALA A 140 -5.68 1.60 -2.66
CA ALA A 140 -6.32 2.89 -2.93
C ALA A 140 -7.84 2.75 -3.10
N LEU A 141 -8.30 1.75 -3.87
CA LEU A 141 -9.74 1.46 -4.04
C LEU A 141 -10.43 1.09 -2.71
N VAL A 142 -9.77 0.30 -1.85
CA VAL A 142 -10.31 -0.03 -0.52
C VAL A 142 -10.44 1.21 0.36
N ASP A 143 -9.44 2.09 0.33
CA ASP A 143 -9.46 3.31 1.12
C ASP A 143 -10.55 4.26 0.61
N GLU A 144 -10.70 4.41 -0.71
CA GLU A 144 -11.77 5.19 -1.34
C GLU A 144 -13.15 4.63 -1.01
N CYS A 145 -13.35 3.32 -1.13
CA CYS A 145 -14.61 2.65 -0.75
C CYS A 145 -14.95 2.89 0.74
N SER A 146 -13.93 2.86 1.60
CA SER A 146 -14.11 3.15 3.03
C SER A 146 -14.49 4.61 3.28
N ASP A 147 -13.99 5.55 2.48
CA ASP A 147 -14.38 6.96 2.55
C ASP A 147 -15.85 7.16 2.16
N TRP A 148 -16.29 6.52 1.09
CA TRP A 148 -17.70 6.55 0.68
C TRP A 148 -18.62 5.91 1.72
N LYS A 149 -18.19 4.79 2.33
CA LYS A 149 -18.90 4.14 3.44
C LYS A 149 -19.06 5.08 4.64
N ARG A 150 -18.03 5.84 5.01
CA ARG A 150 -18.12 6.85 6.08
C ARG A 150 -19.07 8.00 5.74
N LYS A 151 -19.06 8.47 4.49
CA LYS A 151 -19.99 9.50 4.01
C LYS A 151 -21.45 9.02 4.08
N LEU A 152 -21.72 7.75 3.73
CA LEU A 152 -23.07 7.17 3.87
C LEU A 152 -23.53 7.22 5.32
N VAL A 153 -22.72 6.76 6.26
CA VAL A 153 -23.08 6.80 7.68
C VAL A 153 -23.39 8.21 8.13
N ALA A 154 -22.50 9.17 7.79
CA ALA A 154 -22.71 10.57 8.19
C ALA A 154 -23.99 11.20 7.64
N ILE A 155 -24.52 10.72 6.51
CA ILE A 155 -25.81 11.16 6.00
C ILE A 155 -26.96 10.41 6.68
N LEU A 156 -26.84 9.10 6.87
CA LEU A 156 -27.84 8.31 7.56
C LEU A 156 -28.06 8.79 9.00
N ASP A 157 -27.01 9.13 9.70
CA ASP A 157 -27.09 9.70 11.07
C ASP A 157 -27.89 11.01 11.12
N GLN A 158 -28.04 11.72 10.01
CA GLN A 158 -28.83 12.94 9.90
C GLN A 158 -30.28 12.65 9.52
N VAL A 159 -30.52 11.77 8.56
CA VAL A 159 -31.87 11.55 7.98
C VAL A 159 -32.60 10.38 8.62
N PHE A 160 -31.88 9.38 9.11
CA PHE A 160 -32.42 8.17 9.75
C PHE A 160 -31.44 7.62 10.78
N PRO A 161 -31.25 8.29 11.93
CA PRO A 161 -30.26 7.89 12.94
C PRO A 161 -30.41 6.44 13.44
N GLU A 162 -31.64 5.91 13.44
CA GLU A 162 -31.96 4.56 13.89
C GLU A 162 -31.52 3.48 12.87
N TYR A 163 -31.19 3.86 11.64
CA TYR A 163 -30.88 2.93 10.54
C TYR A 163 -29.74 1.99 10.83
N SER A 164 -28.72 2.46 11.56
CA SER A 164 -27.53 1.67 11.87
C SER A 164 -27.83 0.42 12.72
N SER A 165 -28.92 0.44 13.47
CA SER A 165 -29.38 -0.69 14.30
C SER A 165 -30.20 -1.73 13.54
N LEU A 166 -30.67 -1.40 12.33
CA LEU A 166 -31.56 -2.25 11.55
C LEU A 166 -30.85 -3.42 10.87
N PHE A 167 -29.56 -3.28 10.57
CA PHE A 167 -28.78 -4.30 9.88
C PHE A 167 -27.47 -4.57 10.60
N SER A 168 -27.08 -5.82 10.68
CA SER A 168 -25.75 -6.20 11.18
C SER A 168 -24.60 -5.64 10.33
N ASN A 169 -24.88 -5.41 9.05
CA ASN A 169 -23.99 -4.74 8.11
C ASN A 169 -24.81 -3.82 7.21
N ILE A 170 -24.72 -2.51 7.42
CA ILE A 170 -25.41 -1.48 6.65
C ILE A 170 -24.93 -1.39 5.18
N TYR A 171 -23.79 -2.00 4.85
CA TYR A 171 -23.26 -2.11 3.49
C TYR A 171 -23.62 -3.45 2.83
N GLY A 172 -24.42 -4.29 3.51
CA GLY A 172 -24.87 -5.57 2.96
C GLY A 172 -25.84 -5.39 1.78
N VAL A 173 -26.01 -6.45 0.99
CA VAL A 173 -26.81 -6.41 -0.25
C VAL A 173 -28.22 -5.88 0.01
N ALA A 174 -28.92 -6.43 1.02
CA ALA A 174 -30.30 -6.02 1.30
C ALA A 174 -30.42 -4.55 1.75
N SER A 175 -29.48 -4.06 2.56
CA SER A 175 -29.45 -2.65 2.97
C SER A 175 -29.12 -1.71 1.81
N LYS A 176 -28.16 -2.07 0.95
CA LYS A 176 -27.84 -1.27 -0.23
C LYS A 176 -29.01 -1.20 -1.21
N GLU A 177 -29.69 -2.31 -1.46
CA GLU A 177 -30.86 -2.36 -2.34
C GLU A 177 -32.00 -1.52 -1.76
N LEU A 178 -32.25 -1.64 -0.45
CA LEU A 178 -33.24 -0.82 0.23
C LEU A 178 -32.95 0.68 0.06
N LEU A 179 -31.74 1.12 0.38
CA LEU A 179 -31.34 2.53 0.29
C LEU A 179 -31.29 3.05 -1.16
N SER A 180 -31.03 2.19 -2.14
CA SER A 180 -31.05 2.58 -3.56
C SER A 180 -32.46 2.90 -4.04
N LYS A 181 -33.46 2.16 -3.60
CA LYS A 181 -34.85 2.33 -3.98
C LYS A 181 -35.59 3.32 -3.07
N TYR A 182 -35.43 3.15 -1.76
CA TYR A 182 -36.13 3.87 -0.70
C TYR A 182 -35.12 4.52 0.28
N PRO A 183 -34.44 5.61 -0.11
CA PRO A 183 -33.34 6.18 0.67
C PRO A 183 -33.74 6.88 1.97
N LEU A 184 -35.01 7.31 2.10
CA LEU A 184 -35.49 8.06 3.23
C LEU A 184 -36.54 7.26 4.04
N PRO A 185 -36.74 7.55 5.34
CA PRO A 185 -37.77 6.91 6.16
C PRO A 185 -39.16 7.00 5.52
N GLU A 186 -39.52 8.14 4.94
CA GLU A 186 -40.81 8.33 4.32
C GLU A 186 -40.99 7.47 3.07
N ASP A 187 -39.94 7.25 2.29
CA ASP A 187 -39.97 6.37 1.12
C ASP A 187 -40.29 4.92 1.54
N MET A 188 -39.68 4.47 2.67
CA MET A 188 -39.93 3.15 3.23
C MET A 188 -41.32 2.98 3.84
N LEU A 189 -41.98 4.08 4.23
CA LEU A 189 -43.37 4.11 4.72
C LEU A 189 -44.36 4.20 3.60
N SER A 190 -43.98 4.61 2.40
CA SER A 190 -44.88 4.81 1.25
C SER A 190 -45.28 3.51 0.56
N ILE A 191 -44.66 2.39 0.88
CA ILE A 191 -44.91 1.07 0.32
C ILE A 191 -45.49 0.11 1.36
N PRO A 192 -46.32 -0.89 0.93
CA PRO A 192 -46.79 -1.93 1.84
C PRO A 192 -45.66 -2.73 2.47
N ALA A 193 -45.85 -3.14 3.72
CA ALA A 193 -44.83 -3.95 4.42
C ALA A 193 -44.55 -5.28 3.70
N GLU A 194 -45.54 -5.85 3.03
CA GLU A 194 -45.40 -7.07 2.22
C GLU A 194 -44.45 -6.87 1.03
N GLU A 195 -44.57 -5.75 0.32
CA GLU A 195 -43.71 -5.40 -0.82
C GLU A 195 -42.27 -5.17 -0.34
N LEU A 196 -42.10 -4.42 0.73
CA LEU A 196 -40.79 -4.22 1.38
C LEU A 196 -40.22 -5.55 1.85
N GLY A 197 -41.03 -6.42 2.45
CA GLY A 197 -40.66 -7.75 2.90
C GLY A 197 -40.18 -8.65 1.78
N ASN A 198 -40.87 -8.63 0.63
CA ASN A 198 -40.48 -9.38 -0.57
C ASN A 198 -39.13 -8.91 -1.13
N LEU A 199 -38.95 -7.59 -1.24
CA LEU A 199 -37.63 -7.01 -1.64
C LEU A 199 -36.49 -7.52 -0.73
N LEU A 200 -36.69 -7.45 0.59
CA LEU A 200 -35.67 -7.89 1.56
C LEU A 200 -35.43 -9.39 1.48
N TYR A 201 -36.49 -10.20 1.27
CA TYR A 201 -36.40 -11.64 1.12
C TYR A 201 -35.55 -12.05 -0.07
N GLU A 202 -35.82 -11.47 -1.23
CA GLU A 202 -35.06 -11.73 -2.46
C GLU A 202 -33.57 -11.37 -2.29
N CYS A 203 -33.29 -10.14 -1.81
CA CYS A 203 -31.92 -9.64 -1.66
C CYS A 203 -31.12 -10.38 -0.59
N SER A 204 -31.78 -10.93 0.43
CA SER A 204 -31.13 -11.65 1.55
C SER A 204 -31.07 -13.16 1.36
N LYS A 205 -31.55 -13.70 0.24
CA LYS A 205 -31.71 -15.15 0.00
C LYS A 205 -32.56 -15.81 1.10
N GLY A 206 -33.70 -15.20 1.38
CA GLY A 206 -34.67 -15.73 2.34
C GLY A 206 -34.38 -15.46 3.82
N ARG A 207 -33.34 -14.71 4.17
CA ARG A 207 -32.97 -14.46 5.58
C ARG A 207 -33.77 -13.33 6.23
N LEU A 208 -34.21 -12.36 5.45
CA LEU A 208 -34.99 -11.22 5.88
C LEU A 208 -36.36 -11.28 5.15
N GLY A 209 -37.41 -10.84 5.80
CA GLY A 209 -38.76 -10.89 5.24
C GLY A 209 -39.68 -9.88 5.89
N ILE A 210 -40.97 -10.20 5.97
CA ILE A 210 -42.05 -9.30 6.46
C ILE A 210 -41.76 -8.74 7.86
N ASN A 211 -41.31 -9.56 8.81
CA ASN A 211 -40.99 -9.09 10.18
C ASN A 211 -39.92 -8.00 10.17
N LYS A 212 -38.93 -8.12 9.28
CA LYS A 212 -37.89 -7.09 9.14
C LYS A 212 -38.41 -5.83 8.48
N ALA A 213 -39.31 -5.96 7.53
CA ALA A 213 -39.98 -4.82 6.90
C ALA A 213 -40.81 -4.03 7.90
N GLU A 214 -41.60 -4.72 8.74
CA GLU A 214 -42.39 -4.12 9.81
C GLU A 214 -41.51 -3.40 10.85
N GLU A 215 -40.37 -4.02 11.24
CA GLU A 215 -39.38 -3.38 12.11
C GLU A 215 -38.84 -2.09 11.50
N ILE A 216 -38.44 -2.12 10.20
CA ILE A 216 -37.94 -0.94 9.49
C ILE A 216 -38.98 0.15 9.46
N GLN A 217 -40.24 -0.17 9.13
CA GLN A 217 -41.33 0.80 9.06
C GLN A 217 -41.67 1.35 10.45
N SER A 218 -41.62 0.54 11.51
CA SER A 218 -41.80 1.02 12.88
C SER A 218 -40.75 2.05 13.25
N ARG A 219 -39.46 1.75 13.02
CA ARG A 219 -38.37 2.69 13.24
C ARG A 219 -38.47 3.95 12.38
N ALA A 220 -38.90 3.80 11.13
CA ALA A 220 -39.08 4.93 10.21
C ALA A 220 -40.19 5.89 10.69
N ARG A 221 -41.28 5.39 11.30
CA ARG A 221 -42.35 6.22 11.90
C ARG A 221 -41.86 7.01 13.11
N GLU A 222 -41.01 6.40 13.90
CA GLU A 222 -40.49 6.97 15.16
C GLU A 222 -39.24 7.83 14.94
N SER A 223 -38.70 7.87 13.73
CA SER A 223 -37.44 8.54 13.43
C SER A 223 -37.52 10.06 13.69
N PHE A 224 -36.49 10.56 14.39
CA PHE A 224 -36.31 12.00 14.64
C PHE A 224 -35.35 12.66 13.65
N GLY A 225 -34.97 11.94 12.58
CA GLY A 225 -34.13 12.49 11.52
C GLY A 225 -34.67 13.79 10.93
N ILE A 226 -33.80 14.56 10.30
CA ILE A 226 -34.16 15.86 9.69
C ILE A 226 -35.21 15.68 8.60
N LYS A 227 -36.22 16.61 8.57
CA LYS A 227 -37.37 16.53 7.67
C LYS A 227 -37.33 17.56 6.54
N PHE A 228 -36.22 18.28 6.39
CA PHE A 228 -36.01 19.24 5.31
C PHE A 228 -34.91 18.76 4.35
N ALA A 229 -34.75 19.40 3.18
CA ALA A 229 -33.78 19.05 2.15
C ALA A 229 -33.81 17.58 1.66
N LYS A 230 -34.96 16.90 1.81
CA LYS A 230 -35.15 15.47 1.51
C LYS A 230 -34.66 15.06 0.14
N ARG A 231 -35.00 15.85 -0.91
CA ARG A 231 -34.56 15.59 -2.28
C ARG A 231 -33.03 15.54 -2.40
N SER A 232 -32.32 16.41 -1.70
CA SER A 232 -30.87 16.45 -1.71
C SER A 232 -30.26 15.21 -1.04
N PHE A 233 -30.77 14.82 0.13
CA PHE A 233 -30.29 13.64 0.84
C PHE A 233 -30.61 12.34 0.09
N SER A 234 -31.81 12.20 -0.41
CA SER A 234 -32.22 11.06 -1.25
C SER A 234 -31.27 10.90 -2.45
N PHE A 235 -30.98 11.99 -3.15
CA PHE A 235 -30.03 11.97 -4.27
C PHE A 235 -28.63 11.56 -3.83
N GLN A 236 -28.11 12.14 -2.74
CA GLN A 236 -26.78 11.82 -2.23
C GLN A 236 -26.66 10.34 -1.82
N ILE A 237 -27.64 9.80 -1.08
CA ILE A 237 -27.65 8.40 -0.67
C ILE A 237 -27.57 7.48 -1.87
N LYS A 238 -28.40 7.71 -2.89
CA LYS A 238 -28.42 6.91 -4.13
C LYS A 238 -27.08 6.96 -4.86
N GLN A 239 -26.47 8.14 -4.98
CA GLN A 239 -25.15 8.29 -5.60
C GLN A 239 -24.05 7.57 -4.82
N ILE A 240 -24.05 7.69 -3.49
CA ILE A 240 -23.07 7.03 -2.64
C ILE A 240 -23.20 5.50 -2.71
N ILE A 241 -24.42 4.96 -2.69
CA ILE A 241 -24.66 3.51 -2.83
C ILE A 241 -24.17 3.02 -4.20
N SER A 242 -24.46 3.74 -5.27
CA SER A 242 -23.96 3.41 -6.61
C SER A 242 -22.42 3.39 -6.64
N GLN A 243 -21.78 4.40 -6.06
CA GLN A 243 -20.32 4.48 -6.01
C GLN A 243 -19.68 3.36 -5.19
N ILE A 244 -20.26 3.02 -4.02
CA ILE A 244 -19.79 1.89 -3.20
C ILE A 244 -19.92 0.59 -4.01
N SER A 245 -21.04 0.36 -4.67
CA SER A 245 -21.26 -0.87 -5.44
C SER A 245 -20.29 -1.00 -6.62
N PHE A 246 -20.03 0.09 -7.33
CA PHE A 246 -19.06 0.15 -8.42
C PHE A 246 -17.63 -0.17 -7.93
N LEU A 247 -17.20 0.45 -6.83
CA LEU A 247 -15.88 0.18 -6.26
C LEU A 247 -15.75 -1.26 -5.73
N GLU A 248 -16.81 -1.83 -5.17
CA GLU A 248 -16.80 -3.22 -4.72
C GLU A 248 -16.72 -4.21 -5.90
N GLU A 249 -17.24 -3.86 -7.07
CA GLU A 249 -17.09 -4.65 -8.30
C GLU A 249 -15.67 -4.57 -8.83
N GLN A 250 -15.11 -3.38 -8.96
CA GLN A 250 -13.71 -3.19 -9.34
C GLN A 250 -12.74 -3.91 -8.40
N LEU A 251 -13.04 -3.93 -7.09
CA LEU A 251 -12.23 -4.68 -6.12
C LEU A 251 -12.25 -6.17 -6.39
N LYS A 252 -13.37 -6.74 -6.82
CA LYS A 252 -13.44 -8.17 -7.17
C LYS A 252 -12.62 -8.49 -8.42
N GLU A 253 -12.73 -7.64 -9.45
CA GLU A 253 -11.98 -7.83 -10.69
C GLU A 253 -10.47 -7.80 -10.46
N ILE A 254 -10.00 -6.78 -9.73
CA ILE A 254 -8.57 -6.66 -9.45
C ILE A 254 -8.04 -7.77 -8.51
N GLU A 255 -8.87 -8.30 -7.60
CA GLU A 255 -8.50 -9.41 -6.72
C GLU A 255 -8.34 -10.73 -7.48
N ILE A 256 -9.09 -10.92 -8.56
CA ILE A 256 -8.93 -12.07 -9.47
C ILE A 256 -7.58 -11.97 -10.17
N GLU A 257 -7.27 -10.82 -10.78
CA GLU A 257 -6.01 -10.59 -11.48
C GLU A 257 -4.79 -10.73 -10.56
N ILE A 258 -4.88 -10.16 -9.36
CA ILE A 258 -3.83 -10.31 -8.34
C ILE A 258 -3.63 -11.79 -7.98
N SER A 259 -4.70 -12.57 -7.88
CA SER A 259 -4.60 -13.98 -7.50
C SER A 259 -3.94 -14.81 -8.61
N CYS A 260 -4.28 -14.56 -9.87
CA CYS A 260 -3.64 -15.23 -11.01
C CYS A 260 -2.13 -14.94 -11.04
N LEU A 261 -1.73 -13.67 -10.95
CA LEU A 261 -0.31 -13.30 -10.96
C LEU A 261 0.47 -13.87 -9.76
N LEU A 262 -0.15 -13.99 -8.59
CA LEU A 262 0.52 -14.56 -7.43
C LEU A 262 0.79 -16.04 -7.58
N GLU A 263 -0.11 -16.80 -8.19
CA GLU A 263 0.07 -18.23 -8.43
C GLU A 263 1.31 -18.51 -9.27
N ASP A 264 1.60 -17.65 -10.24
CA ASP A 264 2.79 -17.77 -11.09
C ASP A 264 4.09 -17.39 -10.36
N ILE A 265 4.02 -16.45 -9.41
CA ILE A 265 5.21 -15.89 -8.76
C ILE A 265 5.58 -16.66 -7.49
N CYS A 266 4.64 -16.87 -6.58
CA CYS A 266 4.92 -17.43 -5.25
C CYS A 266 3.69 -17.96 -4.53
N PRO A 267 3.11 -19.09 -4.97
CA PRO A 267 1.92 -19.65 -4.32
C PRO A 267 2.16 -20.09 -2.87
N VAL A 268 3.39 -20.42 -2.51
CA VAL A 268 3.75 -20.96 -1.17
C VAL A 268 3.44 -19.98 -0.03
N ILE A 269 3.40 -18.68 -0.30
CA ILE A 269 3.13 -17.65 0.72
C ILE A 269 1.73 -17.78 1.34
N THR A 270 0.77 -18.30 0.59
CA THR A 270 -0.62 -18.46 1.04
C THR A 270 -0.80 -19.61 2.03
N THR A 271 0.22 -20.46 2.23
CA THR A 271 0.21 -21.51 3.25
C THR A 271 0.30 -20.93 4.68
N ILE A 272 0.73 -19.70 4.82
CA ILE A 272 0.85 -19.03 6.13
C ILE A 272 -0.54 -18.60 6.61
N THR A 273 -0.91 -19.04 7.80
CA THR A 273 -2.22 -18.70 8.40
C THR A 273 -2.43 -17.17 8.46
N GLY A 274 -3.53 -16.71 7.90
CA GLY A 274 -3.89 -15.30 7.82
C GLY A 274 -3.39 -14.58 6.57
N ILE A 275 -2.67 -15.27 5.68
CA ILE A 275 -2.22 -14.74 4.40
C ILE A 275 -2.99 -15.41 3.27
N GLY A 276 -3.99 -14.73 2.73
CA GLY A 276 -4.65 -15.11 1.48
C GLY A 276 -3.93 -14.52 0.26
N SER A 277 -4.44 -14.80 -0.96
CA SER A 277 -3.82 -14.38 -2.21
C SER A 277 -3.52 -12.87 -2.25
N VAL A 278 -4.44 -12.03 -1.88
CA VAL A 278 -4.29 -10.56 -1.93
C VAL A 278 -3.19 -10.05 -0.98
N LEU A 279 -3.18 -10.52 0.28
CA LEU A 279 -2.14 -10.12 1.23
C LEU A 279 -0.79 -10.75 0.86
N GLY A 280 -0.79 -11.99 0.40
CA GLY A 280 0.41 -12.67 -0.11
C GLY A 280 1.03 -11.92 -1.27
N ALA A 281 0.23 -11.54 -2.25
CA ALA A 281 0.65 -10.73 -3.39
C ALA A 281 1.28 -9.40 -2.97
N SER A 282 0.62 -8.68 -2.04
CA SER A 282 1.17 -7.43 -1.52
C SER A 282 2.49 -7.64 -0.79
N ILE A 283 2.60 -8.70 0.02
CA ILE A 283 3.82 -9.02 0.77
C ILE A 283 4.96 -9.37 -0.19
N VAL A 284 4.73 -10.29 -1.13
CA VAL A 284 5.74 -10.74 -2.11
C VAL A 284 6.21 -9.58 -2.97
N SER A 285 5.28 -8.80 -3.52
CA SER A 285 5.61 -7.69 -4.41
C SER A 285 6.34 -6.54 -3.72
N GLU A 286 6.02 -6.23 -2.47
CA GLU A 286 6.71 -5.21 -1.69
C GLU A 286 8.11 -5.67 -1.21
N ILE A 287 8.28 -6.96 -0.92
CA ILE A 287 9.56 -7.54 -0.58
C ILE A 287 10.45 -7.63 -1.83
N GLY A 288 9.90 -8.04 -2.97
CA GLY A 288 10.68 -8.34 -4.16
C GLY A 288 11.63 -9.52 -3.91
N ASN A 289 12.90 -9.40 -4.31
CA ASN A 289 13.87 -10.47 -4.11
C ASN A 289 14.24 -10.64 -2.64
N ILE A 290 13.90 -11.78 -2.06
CA ILE A 290 14.16 -12.11 -0.64
C ILE A 290 15.67 -12.25 -0.35
N SER A 291 16.48 -12.61 -1.32
CA SER A 291 17.93 -12.83 -1.13
C SER A 291 18.70 -11.57 -0.73
N ARG A 292 18.11 -10.38 -0.92
CA ARG A 292 18.69 -9.12 -0.46
C ARG A 292 18.69 -8.95 1.06
N PHE A 293 17.97 -9.80 1.77
CA PHE A 293 17.95 -9.82 3.22
C PHE A 293 18.72 -11.04 3.73
N GLU A 294 19.83 -10.81 4.39
CA GLU A 294 20.63 -11.89 5.00
C GLU A 294 19.92 -12.50 6.21
N ARG A 295 19.13 -11.69 6.93
CA ARG A 295 18.49 -12.07 8.19
C ARG A 295 17.07 -11.52 8.27
N ALA A 296 16.19 -12.26 8.93
CA ALA A 296 14.78 -11.86 9.12
C ALA A 296 14.62 -10.47 9.78
N ASN A 297 15.53 -10.10 10.68
CA ASN A 297 15.49 -8.77 11.32
C ASN A 297 15.63 -7.60 10.34
N GLN A 298 16.34 -7.79 9.22
CA GLN A 298 16.43 -6.78 8.17
C GLN A 298 15.07 -6.60 7.47
N LEU A 299 14.32 -7.69 7.24
CA LEU A 299 12.97 -7.62 6.71
C LEU A 299 12.00 -6.97 7.70
N VAL A 300 12.11 -7.24 9.01
CA VAL A 300 11.34 -6.58 10.07
C VAL A 300 11.57 -5.07 10.05
N ALA A 301 12.82 -4.63 9.93
CA ALA A 301 13.18 -3.22 9.81
C ALA A 301 12.67 -2.60 8.51
N TYR A 302 12.77 -3.34 7.39
CA TYR A 302 12.25 -2.91 6.08
C TYR A 302 10.73 -2.74 6.08
N ALA A 303 9.99 -3.57 6.82
CA ALA A 303 8.56 -3.41 7.05
C ALA A 303 8.25 -2.27 8.05
N GLY A 304 9.26 -1.73 8.75
CA GLY A 304 9.08 -0.71 9.78
C GLY A 304 8.36 -1.22 11.02
N LEU A 305 8.50 -2.51 11.31
CA LEU A 305 7.95 -3.20 12.48
C LEU A 305 8.95 -3.30 13.64
N ASP A 306 10.19 -2.88 13.44
CA ASP A 306 11.21 -2.71 14.47
C ASP A 306 10.85 -1.60 15.47
N THR A 307 11.46 -1.61 16.64
CA THR A 307 11.28 -0.56 17.64
C THR A 307 12.37 0.49 17.52
N ARG A 308 11.99 1.77 17.65
CA ARG A 308 12.98 2.85 17.75
C ARG A 308 13.75 2.70 19.06
N ILE A 309 15.05 2.47 18.98
CA ILE A 309 15.94 2.49 20.14
C ILE A 309 16.24 3.97 20.45
N LYS A 310 15.94 4.39 21.68
CA LYS A 310 16.37 5.68 22.23
C LYS A 310 17.21 5.38 23.47
N GLN A 311 18.50 5.34 23.27
CA GLN A 311 19.51 5.21 24.34
C GLN A 311 20.50 6.35 24.21
N SER A 312 20.82 6.99 25.31
CA SER A 312 21.84 8.04 25.40
C SER A 312 22.46 7.97 26.79
N GLY A 313 23.69 7.55 26.87
CA GLY A 313 24.36 7.26 28.15
C GLY A 313 23.56 6.23 28.95
N ASP A 314 23.29 6.53 30.21
CA ASP A 314 22.50 5.66 31.11
C ASP A 314 20.97 5.70 30.87
N PHE A 315 20.50 6.56 29.97
CA PHE A 315 19.07 6.67 29.64
C PHE A 315 18.66 5.60 28.63
N SER A 316 17.72 4.72 29.04
CA SER A 316 17.02 3.78 28.16
C SER A 316 15.52 4.05 28.21
N ALA A 317 14.91 4.39 27.07
CA ALA A 317 13.48 4.67 26.99
C ALA A 317 12.66 3.40 27.27
N THR A 318 11.77 3.46 28.26
CA THR A 318 10.88 2.36 28.65
C THR A 318 9.73 2.14 27.65
N ASN A 319 9.34 3.16 26.89
CA ASN A 319 8.29 3.10 25.88
C ASN A 319 8.85 3.37 24.48
N THR A 320 8.98 2.32 23.68
CA THR A 320 9.46 2.40 22.29
C THR A 320 8.31 2.21 21.30
N LYS A 321 8.14 3.17 20.38
CA LYS A 321 7.18 3.07 19.27
C LYS A 321 7.79 2.33 18.10
N LEU A 322 6.96 1.72 17.24
CA LEU A 322 7.41 1.17 15.97
C LEU A 322 8.10 2.26 15.13
N SER A 323 9.16 1.88 14.42
CA SER A 323 9.95 2.81 13.60
C SER A 323 9.12 3.43 12.48
N LYS A 324 8.22 2.62 11.89
CA LYS A 324 7.40 2.93 10.70
C LYS A 324 8.26 3.40 9.51
N ARG A 325 9.58 3.12 9.50
CA ARG A 325 10.47 3.32 8.37
C ARG A 325 10.23 2.18 7.37
N GLY A 326 10.29 2.47 6.07
CA GLY A 326 10.06 1.48 5.03
C GLY A 326 8.61 1.41 4.52
N SER A 327 8.26 0.36 3.75
CA SER A 327 6.99 0.30 3.03
C SER A 327 5.76 0.32 3.95
N PRO A 328 4.85 1.30 3.81
CA PRO A 328 3.58 1.30 4.53
C PRO A 328 2.64 0.19 4.05
N TYR A 329 2.74 -0.22 2.79
CA TYR A 329 1.92 -1.29 2.20
C TYR A 329 2.32 -2.65 2.77
N LEU A 330 3.63 -2.96 2.82
CA LEU A 330 4.13 -4.18 3.44
C LEU A 330 3.71 -4.26 4.92
N ARG A 331 3.91 -3.18 5.67
CA ARG A 331 3.52 -3.11 7.07
C ARG A 331 2.01 -3.33 7.27
N ARG A 332 1.16 -2.69 6.42
CA ARG A 332 -0.30 -2.86 6.46
C ARG A 332 -0.69 -4.31 6.19
N SER A 333 -0.11 -4.94 5.19
CA SER A 333 -0.39 -6.35 4.82
C SER A 333 0.01 -7.32 5.93
N ILE A 334 1.21 -7.18 6.49
CA ILE A 334 1.67 -8.00 7.62
C ILE A 334 0.81 -7.77 8.86
N TRP A 335 0.40 -6.54 9.12
CA TRP A 335 -0.47 -6.22 10.26
C TRP A 335 -1.84 -6.88 10.14
N LEU A 336 -2.47 -6.79 8.98
CA LEU A 336 -3.76 -7.44 8.71
C LEU A 336 -3.65 -8.96 8.82
N ALA A 337 -2.62 -9.57 8.24
CA ALA A 337 -2.34 -11.00 8.38
C ALA A 337 -2.13 -11.40 9.83
N ALA A 338 -1.35 -10.63 10.60
CA ALA A 338 -1.10 -10.88 12.01
C ALA A 338 -2.37 -10.80 12.87
N THR A 339 -3.32 -9.95 12.52
CA THR A 339 -4.61 -9.85 13.21
C THR A 339 -5.42 -11.15 13.09
N VAL A 340 -5.36 -11.80 11.93
CA VAL A 340 -5.99 -13.12 11.72
C VAL A 340 -5.18 -14.24 12.38
N ALA A 341 -3.87 -14.25 12.15
CA ALA A 341 -2.97 -15.29 12.65
C ALA A 341 -2.94 -15.34 14.20
N ALA A 342 -3.08 -14.20 14.88
CA ALA A 342 -3.16 -14.13 16.33
C ALA A 342 -4.32 -14.94 16.95
N PHE A 343 -5.35 -15.29 16.17
CA PHE A 343 -6.50 -16.07 16.63
C PHE A 343 -6.64 -17.43 15.94
N LYS A 344 -6.05 -17.60 14.75
CA LYS A 344 -6.25 -18.78 13.92
C LYS A 344 -5.01 -19.67 13.80
N ASP A 345 -3.81 -19.13 13.97
CA ASP A 345 -2.59 -19.91 13.93
C ASP A 345 -2.29 -20.51 15.31
N PRO A 346 -2.05 -21.84 15.42
CA PRO A 346 -1.86 -22.50 16.71
C PRO A 346 -0.70 -21.90 17.53
N ALA A 347 0.46 -21.66 16.92
CA ALA A 347 1.65 -21.17 17.60
C ALA A 347 1.54 -19.66 17.92
N LEU A 348 1.02 -18.87 16.97
CA LEU A 348 0.89 -17.42 17.16
C LEU A 348 -0.25 -17.03 18.10
N SER A 349 -1.31 -17.85 18.18
CA SER A 349 -2.40 -17.62 19.14
C SER A 349 -1.94 -17.83 20.58
N ILE A 350 -1.18 -18.88 20.86
CA ILE A 350 -0.56 -19.10 22.19
C ILE A 350 0.34 -17.92 22.55
N TYR A 351 1.16 -17.48 21.62
CA TYR A 351 2.04 -16.32 21.82
C TYR A 351 1.26 -15.03 22.11
N TYR A 352 0.19 -14.77 21.33
CA TYR A 352 -0.69 -13.62 21.53
C TYR A 352 -1.38 -13.66 22.90
N GLN A 353 -1.96 -14.79 23.28
CA GLN A 353 -2.63 -14.97 24.58
C GLN A 353 -1.66 -14.75 25.75
N GLY A 354 -0.44 -15.28 25.66
CA GLY A 354 0.60 -15.06 26.65
C GLY A 354 1.01 -13.58 26.80
N LEU A 355 0.98 -12.81 25.72
CA LEU A 355 1.19 -11.36 25.77
C LEU A 355 0.00 -10.64 26.45
N ARG A 356 -1.22 -11.05 26.14
CA ARG A 356 -2.44 -10.50 26.74
C ARG A 356 -2.53 -10.79 28.24
N ALA A 357 -2.18 -12.01 28.64
CA ALA A 357 -2.12 -12.42 30.05
C ALA A 357 -1.10 -11.59 30.87
N ARG A 358 0.01 -11.15 30.21
CA ARG A 358 0.99 -10.22 30.79
C ARG A 358 0.55 -8.74 30.76
N GLY A 359 -0.72 -8.44 30.51
CA GLY A 359 -1.29 -7.10 30.52
C GLY A 359 -0.95 -6.24 29.29
N LYS A 360 -0.38 -6.79 28.22
CA LYS A 360 -0.09 -6.01 27.01
C LYS A 360 -1.40 -5.64 26.30
N ALA A 361 -1.53 -4.37 25.88
CA ALA A 361 -2.66 -3.92 25.09
C ALA A 361 -2.77 -4.68 23.77
N HIS A 362 -3.99 -4.85 23.23
CA HIS A 362 -4.26 -5.60 21.99
C HIS A 362 -3.32 -5.18 20.84
N GLY A 363 -3.25 -3.90 20.51
CA GLY A 363 -2.39 -3.41 19.42
C GLY A 363 -0.91 -3.69 19.64
N THR A 364 -0.42 -3.65 20.90
CA THR A 364 0.96 -4.01 21.24
C THR A 364 1.22 -5.50 21.04
N ALA A 365 0.27 -6.35 21.42
CA ALA A 365 0.36 -7.79 21.23
C ALA A 365 0.32 -8.17 19.73
N ILE A 366 -0.58 -7.56 18.94
CA ILE A 366 -0.61 -7.73 17.47
C ILE A 366 0.70 -7.28 16.83
N GLY A 367 1.29 -6.16 17.25
CA GLY A 367 2.60 -5.72 16.75
C GLY A 367 3.74 -6.71 17.04
N ALA A 368 3.69 -7.42 18.16
CA ALA A 368 4.63 -8.49 18.48
C ALA A 368 4.39 -9.74 17.61
N VAL A 369 3.13 -10.11 17.39
CA VAL A 369 2.75 -11.20 16.46
C VAL A 369 3.20 -10.85 15.04
N ALA A 370 2.99 -9.61 14.57
CA ALA A 370 3.41 -9.14 13.25
C ALA A 370 4.92 -9.32 13.04
N ARG A 371 5.76 -9.04 14.05
CA ARG A 371 7.20 -9.30 13.98
C ARG A 371 7.53 -10.78 13.87
N LYS A 372 6.88 -11.64 14.67
CA LYS A 372 7.05 -13.10 14.53
C LYS A 372 6.59 -13.62 13.18
N LEU A 373 5.45 -13.14 12.70
CA LEU A 373 4.92 -13.48 11.36
C LEU A 373 5.90 -13.05 10.25
N THR A 374 6.55 -11.90 10.39
CA THR A 374 7.59 -11.46 9.43
C THR A 374 8.76 -12.44 9.37
N ASN A 375 9.17 -13.02 10.51
CA ASN A 375 10.23 -14.04 10.52
C ASN A 375 9.77 -15.34 9.81
N ILE A 376 8.50 -15.72 9.97
CA ILE A 376 7.91 -16.86 9.25
C ILE A 376 7.86 -16.57 7.75
N ILE A 377 7.39 -15.39 7.35
CA ILE A 377 7.37 -14.94 5.95
C ILE A 377 8.79 -15.01 5.35
N PHE A 378 9.80 -14.51 6.06
CA PHE A 378 11.18 -14.58 5.61
C PHE A 378 11.64 -16.02 5.36
N ALA A 379 11.37 -16.93 6.29
CA ALA A 379 11.75 -18.34 6.16
C ALA A 379 11.03 -19.02 4.97
N VAL A 380 9.72 -18.82 4.83
CA VAL A 380 8.93 -19.39 3.73
C VAL A 380 9.41 -18.88 2.36
N LEU A 381 9.69 -17.58 2.24
CA LEU A 381 10.16 -16.99 0.98
C LEU A 381 11.61 -17.38 0.66
N ARG A 382 12.48 -17.53 1.66
CA ARG A 382 13.87 -17.96 1.47
C ARG A 382 13.96 -19.43 1.07
N ASP A 383 13.22 -20.29 1.78
CA ASP A 383 13.34 -21.74 1.65
C ASP A 383 12.37 -22.31 0.61
N GLN A 384 11.41 -21.52 0.11
CA GLN A 384 10.35 -21.91 -0.82
C GLN A 384 9.59 -23.17 -0.35
N LYS A 385 9.38 -23.27 0.97
CA LYS A 385 8.67 -24.38 1.61
C LYS A 385 7.39 -23.91 2.27
N PRO A 386 6.32 -24.75 2.21
CA PRO A 386 5.07 -24.46 2.90
C PRO A 386 5.28 -24.27 4.40
N TYR A 387 4.51 -23.34 4.97
CA TYR A 387 4.51 -23.13 6.41
C TYR A 387 3.84 -24.27 7.14
N THR A 388 4.50 -24.80 8.16
CA THR A 388 3.94 -25.75 9.11
C THR A 388 4.08 -25.15 10.52
N PRO A 389 2.97 -24.95 11.24
CA PRO A 389 3.03 -24.43 12.61
C PRO A 389 3.78 -25.39 13.52
N ASN A 390 4.85 -24.93 14.18
CA ASN A 390 5.48 -25.66 15.26
C ASN A 390 4.79 -25.25 16.57
N ILE A 391 4.13 -26.22 17.21
CA ILE A 391 3.44 -26.06 18.50
C ILE A 391 4.42 -26.30 19.64
#